data_3fb6771467b7bbe9a5fb16bcd2031eb8
#
_entry.id   3fb6771467b7bbe9a5fb16bcd2031eb8
#
_cell.length_a   1.000
_cell.length_b   1.000
_cell.length_c   1.000
_cell.angle_alpha   90.00
_cell.angle_beta   90.00
_cell.angle_gamma   90.00
#
_symmetry.space_group_name_H-M   'P 1'
#
loop_
_entity.id
_entity.type
_entity.pdbx_description
1 polymer ?
#
loop_
_entity_poly.entity_id
_entity_poly.type
_entity_poly.pdbx_seq_one_letter_code
_entity_poly.pdbx_strand_id
1 'polypeptide(L)'
;MLFRSQYDEAIRMLMEYYNKPSLDDHSKAMLTYTLSEGYRLKGDKQGQKHYLALSAIADLKSAVKEYVSLRKLASLVYDEGDIDRAYNYLKCSLEDATLCNARLRTLEISQVFPIIDQAYQLKTKRQQQEMKVSLICISLLSVFLLVAIFFVYKQMKKVAAARREVVDTNTLLQELNEELHDSNSQLKEMNHTLSEANYIKEEYIGRYMDQCSTYLDKMDLY
;
A
#
# COMPACT_ATOMS: atom_id res chain seq x y z
N MET A 1 -43.83 -17.22 33.05
CA MET A 1 -44.49 -17.52 31.76
C MET A 1 -45.69 -16.61 31.47
N LEU A 2 -46.56 -16.30 32.43
CA LEU A 2 -47.77 -15.45 32.23
C LEU A 2 -47.48 -14.05 31.67
N PHE A 3 -46.46 -13.34 32.12
CA PHE A 3 -46.15 -11.99 31.64
C PHE A 3 -45.71 -11.94 30.17
N ARG A 4 -44.98 -12.96 29.68
CA ARG A 4 -44.51 -13.02 28.30
C ARG A 4 -45.63 -13.15 27.29
N SER A 5 -46.66 -13.90 27.62
CA SER A 5 -47.92 -14.04 26.82
C SER A 5 -48.66 -12.73 26.68
N GLN A 6 -48.67 -11.88 27.74
CA GLN A 6 -49.32 -10.56 27.71
C GLN A 6 -48.60 -9.58 26.78
N TYR A 7 -47.26 -9.60 26.77
CA TYR A 7 -46.50 -8.76 25.85
C TYR A 7 -46.69 -9.18 24.38
N ASP A 8 -46.77 -10.47 24.10
CA ASP A 8 -47.02 -10.98 22.75
C ASP A 8 -48.37 -10.55 22.21
N GLU A 9 -49.39 -10.57 23.07
CA GLU A 9 -50.72 -10.11 22.70
C GLU A 9 -50.77 -8.60 22.45
N ALA A 10 -50.17 -7.81 23.32
CA ALA A 10 -50.04 -6.36 23.17
C ALA A 10 -49.29 -5.98 21.89
N ILE A 11 -48.16 -6.65 21.60
CA ILE A 11 -47.40 -6.43 20.36
C ILE A 11 -48.27 -6.77 19.13
N ARG A 12 -49.04 -7.86 19.16
CA ARG A 12 -49.88 -8.25 18.04
C ARG A 12 -50.98 -7.18 17.77
N MET A 13 -51.64 -6.69 18.82
CA MET A 13 -52.65 -5.64 18.68
C MET A 13 -52.05 -4.34 18.12
N LEU A 14 -50.88 -3.93 18.60
CA LEU A 14 -50.18 -2.75 18.10
C LEU A 14 -49.75 -2.91 16.63
N MET A 15 -49.30 -4.09 16.22
CA MET A 15 -48.94 -4.40 14.83
C MET A 15 -50.14 -4.34 13.89
N GLU A 16 -51.30 -4.85 14.34
CA GLU A 16 -52.54 -4.75 13.58
C GLU A 16 -52.91 -3.29 13.35
N TYR A 17 -52.72 -2.44 14.37
CA TYR A 17 -52.99 -1.00 14.24
C TYR A 17 -51.98 -0.28 13.35
N TYR A 18 -50.67 -0.66 13.43
CA TYR A 18 -49.62 -0.11 12.61
C TYR A 18 -49.82 -0.35 11.10
N ASN A 19 -50.44 -1.45 10.73
CA ASN A 19 -50.71 -1.80 9.33
C ASN A 19 -51.88 -1.05 8.71
N LYS A 20 -52.56 -0.14 9.45
CA LYS A 20 -53.64 0.67 8.88
C LYS A 20 -53.13 1.75 7.94
N PRO A 21 -53.68 1.93 6.74
CA PRO A 21 -53.15 2.83 5.71
C PRO A 21 -53.30 4.33 6.02
N SER A 22 -54.03 4.71 7.05
CA SER A 22 -54.40 6.11 7.37
C SER A 22 -53.54 6.75 8.48
N LEU A 23 -52.42 6.14 8.87
CA LEU A 23 -51.59 6.67 9.94
C LEU A 23 -50.63 7.78 9.44
N ASP A 24 -50.68 8.92 10.09
CA ASP A 24 -49.71 10.01 9.92
C ASP A 24 -48.35 9.67 10.56
N ASP A 25 -47.32 10.40 10.21
CA ASP A 25 -45.94 10.10 10.70
C ASP A 25 -45.83 10.24 12.23
N HIS A 26 -46.50 11.17 12.85
CA HIS A 26 -46.51 11.31 14.31
C HIS A 26 -47.14 10.10 15.02
N SER A 27 -48.30 9.64 14.53
CA SER A 27 -48.96 8.44 15.05
C SER A 27 -48.12 7.19 14.84
N LYS A 28 -47.43 7.07 13.68
CA LYS A 28 -46.47 6.01 13.43
C LYS A 28 -45.31 6.05 14.42
N ALA A 29 -44.75 7.24 14.73
CA ALA A 29 -43.67 7.39 15.68
C ALA A 29 -44.10 6.90 17.07
N MET A 30 -45.23 7.34 17.59
CA MET A 30 -45.75 6.89 18.89
C MET A 30 -45.99 5.38 18.95
N LEU A 31 -46.58 4.82 17.90
CA LEU A 31 -46.89 3.41 17.83
C LEU A 31 -45.66 2.53 17.78
N THR A 32 -44.72 2.88 16.91
CA THR A 32 -43.47 2.15 16.79
C THR A 32 -42.58 2.31 18.04
N TYR A 33 -42.62 3.46 18.71
CA TYR A 33 -42.02 3.62 20.02
C TYR A 33 -42.61 2.66 21.06
N THR A 34 -43.97 2.56 21.11
CA THR A 34 -44.69 1.63 22.02
C THR A 34 -44.34 0.17 21.70
N LEU A 35 -44.26 -0.18 20.42
CA LEU A 35 -43.76 -1.49 19.98
C LEU A 35 -42.34 -1.76 20.46
N SER A 36 -41.45 -0.79 20.35
CA SER A 36 -40.06 -0.95 20.82
C SER A 36 -40.01 -1.26 22.32
N GLU A 37 -40.83 -0.59 23.14
CA GLU A 37 -40.94 -0.87 24.57
C GLU A 37 -41.51 -2.27 24.86
N GLY A 38 -42.50 -2.74 24.06
CA GLY A 38 -43.01 -4.10 24.13
C GLY A 38 -41.91 -5.14 23.88
N TYR A 39 -41.10 -4.96 22.84
CA TYR A 39 -39.96 -5.83 22.54
C TYR A 39 -38.87 -5.76 23.62
N ARG A 40 -38.61 -4.57 24.18
CA ARG A 40 -37.69 -4.40 25.32
C ARG A 40 -38.12 -5.24 26.52
N LEU A 41 -39.41 -5.16 26.89
CA LEU A 41 -39.96 -5.92 28.02
C LEU A 41 -39.97 -7.45 27.76
N LYS A 42 -40.08 -7.85 26.50
CA LYS A 42 -39.91 -9.24 26.08
C LYS A 42 -38.45 -9.72 26.12
N GLY A 43 -37.48 -8.79 26.16
CA GLY A 43 -36.04 -9.09 26.13
C GLY A 43 -35.49 -9.27 24.69
N ASP A 44 -36.26 -8.90 23.66
CA ASP A 44 -35.86 -8.95 22.28
C ASP A 44 -35.20 -7.62 21.87
N LYS A 45 -33.86 -7.58 21.98
CA LYS A 45 -33.08 -6.39 21.64
C LYS A 45 -33.16 -6.03 20.16
N GLN A 46 -33.25 -7.01 19.27
CA GLN A 46 -33.31 -6.73 17.83
C GLN A 46 -34.67 -6.12 17.44
N GLY A 47 -35.76 -6.68 17.94
CA GLY A 47 -37.08 -6.08 17.77
C GLY A 47 -37.19 -4.69 18.37
N GLN A 48 -36.66 -4.50 19.59
CA GLN A 48 -36.54 -3.17 20.23
C GLN A 48 -35.83 -2.17 19.33
N LYS A 49 -34.65 -2.50 18.85
CA LYS A 49 -33.83 -1.63 18.00
C LYS A 49 -34.52 -1.29 16.69
N HIS A 50 -35.13 -2.29 16.04
CA HIS A 50 -35.82 -2.11 14.79
C HIS A 50 -37.00 -1.09 14.92
N TYR A 51 -37.86 -1.29 15.90
CA TYR A 51 -39.00 -0.39 16.07
C TYR A 51 -38.60 0.98 16.64
N LEU A 52 -37.55 1.04 17.42
CA LEU A 52 -36.99 2.31 17.89
C LEU A 52 -36.41 3.14 16.73
N ALA A 53 -35.76 2.49 15.77
CA ALA A 53 -35.29 3.14 14.56
C ALA A 53 -36.42 3.64 13.67
N LEU A 54 -37.46 2.84 13.49
CA LEU A 54 -38.67 3.27 12.76
C LEU A 54 -39.36 4.46 13.43
N SER A 55 -39.45 4.47 14.77
CA SER A 55 -39.95 5.60 15.54
C SER A 55 -39.12 6.86 15.32
N ALA A 56 -37.79 6.75 15.41
CA ALA A 56 -36.88 7.89 15.20
C ALA A 56 -37.02 8.46 13.76
N ILE A 57 -37.14 7.60 12.75
CA ILE A 57 -37.36 8.05 11.36
C ILE A 57 -38.73 8.79 11.23
N ALA A 58 -39.77 8.27 11.83
CA ALA A 58 -41.10 8.90 11.78
C ALA A 58 -41.11 10.23 12.56
N ASP A 59 -40.44 10.29 13.73
CA ASP A 59 -40.23 11.54 14.50
C ASP A 59 -39.53 12.60 13.67
N LEU A 60 -38.43 12.25 12.99
CA LEU A 60 -37.68 13.17 12.13
C LEU A 60 -38.48 13.69 10.94
N LYS A 61 -39.43 12.89 10.41
CA LYS A 61 -40.33 13.30 9.34
C LYS A 61 -41.49 14.17 9.82
N SER A 62 -41.91 13.98 11.07
CA SER A 62 -42.95 14.80 11.67
C SER A 62 -42.41 16.17 12.06
N ALA A 63 -43.27 17.17 12.18
CA ALA A 63 -42.92 18.50 12.65
C ALA A 63 -42.62 18.54 14.18
N VAL A 64 -42.81 17.42 14.88
CA VAL A 64 -42.61 17.33 16.34
C VAL A 64 -41.19 16.96 16.65
N LYS A 65 -40.45 17.86 17.30
CA LYS A 65 -39.02 17.72 17.61
C LYS A 65 -38.73 17.29 19.07
N GLU A 66 -39.76 16.95 19.84
CA GLU A 66 -39.68 16.54 21.25
C GLU A 66 -39.67 15.00 21.43
N TYR A 67 -38.91 14.31 20.63
CA TYR A 67 -38.94 12.87 20.60
C TYR A 67 -37.92 12.20 21.56
N VAL A 68 -38.26 10.97 21.99
CA VAL A 68 -37.45 10.14 22.90
C VAL A 68 -36.70 9.06 22.16
N SER A 69 -37.22 8.68 21.01
CA SER A 69 -36.81 7.51 20.23
C SER A 69 -35.34 7.56 19.83
N LEU A 70 -34.85 8.70 19.29
CA LEU A 70 -33.47 8.85 18.84
C LEU A 70 -32.48 8.81 19.99
N ARG A 71 -32.81 9.41 21.15
CA ARG A 71 -31.99 9.32 22.35
C ARG A 71 -31.86 7.89 22.87
N LYS A 72 -33.00 7.15 22.96
CA LYS A 72 -32.97 5.75 23.37
C LYS A 72 -32.23 4.86 22.38
N LEU A 73 -32.37 5.13 21.08
CA LEU A 73 -31.61 4.45 20.05
C LEU A 73 -30.11 4.71 20.19
N ALA A 74 -29.72 5.96 20.50
CA ALA A 74 -28.31 6.30 20.76
C ALA A 74 -27.74 5.48 21.91
N SER A 75 -28.47 5.36 23.03
CA SER A 75 -28.01 4.55 24.16
C SER A 75 -27.86 3.07 23.79
N LEU A 76 -28.83 2.52 23.04
CA LEU A 76 -28.80 1.12 22.64
C LEU A 76 -27.63 0.82 21.68
N VAL A 77 -27.37 1.72 20.74
CA VAL A 77 -26.27 1.61 19.79
C VAL A 77 -24.91 1.80 20.49
N TYR A 78 -24.86 2.64 21.53
CA TYR A 78 -23.69 2.78 22.39
C TYR A 78 -23.35 1.48 23.12
N ASP A 79 -24.36 0.82 23.71
CA ASP A 79 -24.20 -0.48 24.37
C ASP A 79 -23.74 -1.59 23.42
N GLU A 80 -24.00 -1.46 22.12
CA GLU A 80 -23.49 -2.35 21.07
C GLU A 80 -22.06 -1.99 20.64
N GLY A 81 -21.49 -0.90 21.14
CA GLY A 81 -20.11 -0.46 20.83
C GLY A 81 -19.99 0.47 19.62
N ASP A 82 -21.09 0.85 18.98
CA ASP A 82 -21.05 1.83 17.87
C ASP A 82 -21.13 3.26 18.39
N ILE A 83 -19.97 3.73 18.86
CA ILE A 83 -19.82 5.04 19.50
C ILE A 83 -20.12 6.17 18.51
N ASP A 84 -19.77 6.02 17.22
CA ASP A 84 -19.96 7.08 16.22
C ASP A 84 -21.45 7.33 15.96
N ARG A 85 -22.24 6.28 15.75
CA ARG A 85 -23.68 6.42 15.57
C ARG A 85 -24.36 6.92 16.84
N ALA A 86 -23.95 6.41 18.00
CA ALA A 86 -24.48 6.84 19.30
C ALA A 86 -24.29 8.34 19.52
N TYR A 87 -23.08 8.84 19.27
CA TYR A 87 -22.75 10.26 19.38
C TYR A 87 -23.58 11.12 18.42
N ASN A 88 -23.64 10.74 17.14
CA ASN A 88 -24.39 11.49 16.13
C ASN A 88 -25.90 11.54 16.43
N TYR A 89 -26.50 10.43 16.85
CA TYR A 89 -27.91 10.39 17.21
C TYR A 89 -28.22 11.23 18.43
N LEU A 90 -27.36 11.16 19.43
CA LEU A 90 -27.55 11.94 20.66
C LEU A 90 -27.36 13.43 20.44
N LYS A 91 -26.36 13.79 19.62
CA LYS A 91 -26.12 15.18 19.21
C LYS A 91 -27.32 15.77 18.46
N CYS A 92 -27.84 15.05 17.47
CA CYS A 92 -29.04 15.46 16.73
C CYS A 92 -30.24 15.63 17.68
N SER A 93 -30.45 14.68 18.59
CA SER A 93 -31.53 14.76 19.59
C SER A 93 -31.37 15.97 20.53
N LEU A 94 -30.16 16.33 20.92
CA LEU A 94 -29.87 17.49 21.75
C LEU A 94 -30.11 18.80 21.00
N GLU A 95 -29.68 18.90 19.76
CA GLU A 95 -29.89 20.05 18.89
C GLU A 95 -31.38 20.31 18.69
N ASP A 96 -32.18 19.30 18.36
CA ASP A 96 -33.60 19.41 18.19
C ASP A 96 -34.32 19.78 19.49
N ALA A 97 -33.96 19.15 20.60
CA ALA A 97 -34.55 19.49 21.92
C ALA A 97 -34.23 20.93 22.36
N THR A 98 -33.05 21.43 22.03
CA THR A 98 -32.62 22.79 22.32
C THR A 98 -33.37 23.80 21.46
N LEU A 99 -33.48 23.55 20.15
CA LEU A 99 -34.22 24.40 19.21
C LEU A 99 -35.70 24.56 19.59
N CYS A 100 -36.32 23.48 20.06
CA CYS A 100 -37.72 23.48 20.48
C CYS A 100 -37.94 23.92 21.94
N ASN A 101 -36.88 24.28 22.66
CA ASN A 101 -36.94 24.62 24.09
C ASN A 101 -37.54 23.51 24.97
N ALA A 102 -37.34 22.25 24.58
CA ALA A 102 -37.86 21.06 25.23
C ALA A 102 -37.05 20.74 26.50
N ARG A 103 -37.26 21.48 27.58
CA ARG A 103 -36.46 21.43 28.81
C ARG A 103 -36.27 20.03 29.39
N LEU A 104 -37.38 19.24 29.42
CA LEU A 104 -37.32 17.88 29.96
C LEU A 104 -36.42 17.00 29.11
N ARG A 105 -36.50 17.11 27.79
CA ARG A 105 -35.66 16.30 26.84
C ARG A 105 -34.18 16.72 26.94
N THR A 106 -33.94 18.02 27.00
CA THR A 106 -32.57 18.54 27.22
C THR A 106 -31.97 18.01 28.51
N LEU A 107 -32.76 17.99 29.62
CA LEU A 107 -32.30 17.43 30.89
C LEU A 107 -31.98 15.93 30.80
N GLU A 108 -32.88 15.14 30.19
CA GLU A 108 -32.66 13.69 29.98
C GLU A 108 -31.43 13.38 29.13
N ILE A 109 -31.20 14.18 28.08
CA ILE A 109 -30.02 14.02 27.20
C ILE A 109 -28.74 14.44 27.94
N SER A 110 -28.77 15.50 28.75
CA SER A 110 -27.62 15.99 29.49
C SER A 110 -27.04 14.99 30.49
N GLN A 111 -27.82 14.00 30.91
CA GLN A 111 -27.36 12.90 31.76
C GLN A 111 -26.54 11.87 31.03
N VAL A 112 -26.84 11.62 29.75
CA VAL A 112 -26.21 10.55 28.93
C VAL A 112 -25.11 11.13 28.02
N PHE A 113 -25.27 12.37 27.58
CA PHE A 113 -24.39 13.03 26.62
C PHE A 113 -22.91 13.02 27.05
N PRO A 114 -22.54 13.36 28.31
CA PRO A 114 -21.14 13.38 28.70
C PRO A 114 -20.43 12.02 28.56
N ILE A 115 -21.18 10.93 28.82
CA ILE A 115 -20.63 9.54 28.75
C ILE A 115 -20.29 9.19 27.30
N ILE A 116 -21.24 9.41 26.39
CA ILE A 116 -21.08 9.10 24.98
C ILE A 116 -20.07 10.05 24.32
N ASP A 117 -20.10 11.35 24.66
CA ASP A 117 -19.15 12.35 24.18
C ASP A 117 -17.72 12.01 24.61
N GLN A 118 -17.51 11.66 25.88
CA GLN A 118 -16.18 11.23 26.36
C GLN A 118 -15.66 10.00 25.61
N ALA A 119 -16.50 9.00 25.40
CA ALA A 119 -16.14 7.81 24.65
C ALA A 119 -15.77 8.15 23.19
N TYR A 120 -16.54 9.05 22.56
CA TYR A 120 -16.27 9.53 21.21
C TYR A 120 -14.98 10.33 21.13
N GLN A 121 -14.72 11.23 22.06
CA GLN A 121 -13.48 12.01 22.14
C GLN A 121 -12.25 11.10 22.34
N LEU A 122 -12.34 10.09 23.19
CA LEU A 122 -11.25 9.12 23.38
C LEU A 122 -10.97 8.33 22.11
N LYS A 123 -12.02 7.86 21.44
CA LYS A 123 -11.90 7.16 20.15
C LYS A 123 -11.24 8.02 19.09
N THR A 124 -11.70 9.27 18.94
CA THR A 124 -11.16 10.22 17.97
C THR A 124 -9.68 10.56 18.24
N LYS A 125 -9.32 10.77 19.52
CA LYS A 125 -7.91 11.00 19.91
C LYS A 125 -7.03 9.78 19.56
N ARG A 126 -7.50 8.57 19.81
CA ARG A 126 -6.77 7.33 19.45
C ARG A 126 -6.56 7.23 17.94
N GLN A 127 -7.59 7.45 17.15
CA GLN A 127 -7.49 7.46 15.69
C GLN A 127 -6.53 8.52 15.17
N GLN A 128 -6.55 9.72 15.76
CA GLN A 128 -5.59 10.78 15.41
C GLN A 128 -4.14 10.39 15.75
N GLN A 129 -3.91 9.72 16.88
CA GLN A 129 -2.58 9.23 17.23
C GLN A 129 -2.10 8.15 16.26
N GLU A 130 -2.94 7.19 15.90
CA GLU A 130 -2.64 6.15 14.92
C GLU A 130 -2.30 6.74 13.55
N MET A 131 -3.06 7.76 13.10
CA MET A 131 -2.75 8.48 11.87
C MET A 131 -1.40 9.20 11.93
N LYS A 132 -1.08 9.87 13.04
CA LYS A 132 0.22 10.55 13.21
C LYS A 132 1.39 9.55 13.16
N VAL A 133 1.27 8.41 13.83
CA VAL A 133 2.29 7.35 13.80
C VAL A 133 2.46 6.81 12.38
N SER A 134 1.36 6.55 11.68
CA SER A 134 1.39 6.09 10.29
C SER A 134 2.08 7.09 9.36
N LEU A 135 1.79 8.39 9.50
CA LEU A 135 2.45 9.46 8.72
C LEU A 135 3.97 9.51 8.98
N ILE A 136 4.39 9.37 10.25
CA ILE A 136 5.81 9.32 10.61
C ILE A 136 6.49 8.11 9.96
N CYS A 137 5.89 6.93 10.03
CA CYS A 137 6.42 5.72 9.41
C CYS A 137 6.58 5.86 7.88
N ILE A 138 5.57 6.43 7.21
CA ILE A 138 5.61 6.68 5.76
C ILE A 138 6.72 7.69 5.41
N SER A 139 6.87 8.76 6.20
CA SER A 139 7.93 9.75 5.95
C SER A 139 9.33 9.17 6.13
N LEU A 140 9.56 8.34 7.15
CA LEU A 140 10.82 7.63 7.34
C LEU A 140 11.15 6.67 6.21
N LEU A 141 10.14 5.91 5.74
CA LEU A 141 10.29 5.01 4.61
C LEU A 141 10.65 5.77 3.33
N SER A 142 10.03 6.92 3.10
CA SER A 142 10.31 7.79 1.95
C SER A 142 11.76 8.28 1.97
N VAL A 143 12.25 8.75 3.11
CA VAL A 143 13.66 9.17 3.27
C VAL A 143 14.61 8.00 3.01
N PHE A 144 14.32 6.82 3.54
CA PHE A 144 15.13 5.63 3.31
C PHE A 144 15.21 5.26 1.82
N LEU A 145 14.09 5.33 1.09
CA LEU A 145 14.06 5.10 -0.35
C LEU A 145 14.92 6.10 -1.13
N LEU A 146 14.87 7.38 -0.77
CA LEU A 146 15.70 8.40 -1.40
C LEU A 146 17.19 8.13 -1.21
N VAL A 147 17.60 7.72 0.00
CA VAL A 147 18.98 7.34 0.31
C VAL A 147 19.39 6.10 -0.49
N ALA A 148 18.52 5.09 -0.60
CA ALA A 148 18.79 3.90 -1.39
C ALA A 148 18.95 4.21 -2.88
N ILE A 149 18.09 5.05 -3.45
CA ILE A 149 18.19 5.50 -4.85
C ILE A 149 19.51 6.24 -5.08
N PHE A 150 19.90 7.14 -4.15
CA PHE A 150 21.16 7.86 -4.24
C PHE A 150 22.36 6.90 -4.22
N PHE A 151 22.32 5.89 -3.37
CA PHE A 151 23.37 4.88 -3.28
C PHE A 151 23.49 4.04 -4.56
N VAL A 152 22.36 3.59 -5.10
CA VAL A 152 22.29 2.86 -6.38
C VAL A 152 22.83 3.71 -7.53
N TYR A 153 22.41 4.97 -7.60
CA TYR A 153 22.93 5.90 -8.62
C TYR A 153 24.46 6.05 -8.56
N LYS A 154 25.01 6.20 -7.34
CA LYS A 154 26.45 6.27 -7.13
C LYS A 154 27.18 4.99 -7.57
N GLN A 155 26.60 3.82 -7.28
CA GLN A 155 27.14 2.54 -7.72
C GLN A 155 27.09 2.36 -9.24
N MET A 156 25.98 2.72 -9.87
CA MET A 156 25.84 2.67 -11.33
C MET A 156 26.90 3.55 -12.04
N LYS A 157 27.18 4.74 -11.49
CA LYS A 157 28.23 5.62 -12.03
C LYS A 157 29.63 5.00 -11.94
N LYS A 158 29.96 4.29 -10.85
CA LYS A 158 31.22 3.55 -10.69
C LYS A 158 31.34 2.39 -11.68
N VAL A 159 30.26 1.61 -11.83
CA VAL A 159 30.21 0.49 -12.78
C VAL A 159 30.35 0.97 -14.21
N ALA A 160 29.69 2.08 -14.57
CA ALA A 160 29.82 2.69 -15.90
C ALA A 160 31.25 3.16 -16.20
N ALA A 161 31.94 3.74 -15.22
CA ALA A 161 33.34 4.14 -15.36
C ALA A 161 34.29 2.91 -15.56
N ALA A 162 34.11 1.88 -14.72
CA ALA A 162 34.93 0.64 -14.84
C ALA A 162 34.63 -0.07 -16.17
N ARG A 163 33.40 -0.05 -16.67
CA ARG A 163 33.07 -0.63 -17.97
C ARG A 163 33.74 0.10 -19.12
N ARG A 164 33.86 1.44 -19.07
CA ARG A 164 34.59 2.21 -20.08
C ARG A 164 36.07 1.83 -20.09
N GLU A 165 36.72 1.77 -18.91
CA GLU A 165 38.12 1.37 -18.79
C GLU A 165 38.38 -0.04 -19.36
N VAL A 166 37.49 -1.00 -19.13
CA VAL A 166 37.59 -2.35 -19.71
C VAL A 166 37.43 -2.31 -21.23
N VAL A 167 36.54 -1.50 -21.78
CA VAL A 167 36.37 -1.37 -23.24
C VAL A 167 37.63 -0.75 -23.86
N ASP A 168 38.14 0.33 -23.28
CA ASP A 168 39.35 1.01 -23.77
C ASP A 168 40.57 0.09 -23.72
N THR A 169 40.71 -0.69 -22.63
CA THR A 169 41.77 -1.66 -22.51
C THR A 169 41.64 -2.80 -23.54
N ASN A 170 40.43 -3.25 -23.81
CA ASN A 170 40.20 -4.31 -24.80
C ASN A 170 40.51 -3.85 -26.23
N THR A 171 40.15 -2.59 -26.57
CA THR A 171 40.55 -2.02 -27.88
C THR A 171 42.06 -1.93 -28.04
N LEU A 172 42.77 -1.46 -27.01
CA LEU A 172 44.25 -1.39 -27.00
C LEU A 172 44.88 -2.78 -27.13
N LEU A 173 44.32 -3.80 -26.45
CA LEU A 173 44.79 -5.18 -26.56
C LEU A 173 44.58 -5.76 -27.99
N GLN A 174 43.50 -5.39 -28.67
CA GLN A 174 43.27 -5.79 -30.04
C GLN A 174 44.29 -5.14 -30.98
N GLU A 175 44.54 -3.85 -30.88
CA GLU A 175 45.54 -3.13 -31.66
C GLU A 175 46.96 -3.72 -31.47
N LEU A 176 47.37 -3.98 -30.23
CA LEU A 176 48.65 -4.63 -29.91
C LEU A 176 48.75 -6.03 -30.48
N ASN A 177 47.64 -6.78 -30.47
CA ASN A 177 47.62 -8.15 -31.01
C ASN A 177 47.75 -8.17 -32.55
N GLU A 178 47.16 -7.21 -33.24
CA GLU A 178 47.31 -7.00 -34.68
C GLU A 178 48.74 -6.63 -35.03
N GLU A 179 49.35 -5.65 -34.31
CA GLU A 179 50.75 -5.26 -34.48
C GLU A 179 51.73 -6.39 -34.23
N LEU A 180 51.46 -7.23 -33.23
CA LEU A 180 52.25 -8.44 -32.93
C LEU A 180 52.11 -9.48 -34.04
N HIS A 181 50.93 -9.63 -34.62
CA HIS A 181 50.73 -10.54 -35.73
C HIS A 181 51.47 -10.11 -36.98
N ASP A 182 51.43 -8.81 -37.31
CA ASP A 182 52.16 -8.25 -38.44
C ASP A 182 53.67 -8.37 -38.29
N SER A 183 54.19 -8.03 -37.10
CA SER A 183 55.59 -8.16 -36.75
C SER A 183 56.07 -9.61 -36.85
N ASN A 184 55.26 -10.59 -36.37
CA ASN A 184 55.56 -12.02 -36.51
C ASN A 184 55.56 -12.49 -37.97
N SER A 185 54.66 -11.95 -38.80
CA SER A 185 54.66 -12.24 -40.23
C SER A 185 55.89 -11.72 -40.95
N GLN A 186 56.29 -10.50 -40.66
CA GLN A 186 57.54 -9.91 -41.20
C GLN A 186 58.79 -10.67 -40.74
N LEU A 187 58.85 -11.09 -39.46
CA LEU A 187 59.95 -11.91 -38.95
C LEU A 187 60.03 -13.29 -39.67
N LYS A 188 58.87 -13.93 -39.99
CA LYS A 188 58.85 -15.19 -40.73
C LYS A 188 59.37 -15.01 -42.15
N GLU A 189 58.93 -13.93 -42.82
CA GLU A 189 59.41 -13.62 -44.19
C GLU A 189 60.90 -13.30 -44.21
N MET A 190 61.37 -12.52 -43.25
CA MET A 190 62.79 -12.20 -43.09
C MET A 190 63.64 -13.44 -42.79
N ASN A 191 63.14 -14.37 -41.95
CA ASN A 191 63.81 -15.64 -41.69
C ASN A 191 63.86 -16.53 -42.94
N HIS A 192 62.78 -16.53 -43.75
CA HIS A 192 62.76 -17.28 -44.98
C HIS A 192 63.79 -16.73 -46.00
N THR A 193 63.81 -15.41 -46.20
CA THR A 193 64.79 -14.77 -47.09
C THR A 193 66.22 -14.95 -46.62
N LEU A 194 66.47 -14.89 -45.30
CA LEU A 194 67.77 -15.16 -44.70
C LEU A 194 68.21 -16.61 -44.94
N SER A 195 67.29 -17.57 -44.78
CA SER A 195 67.56 -18.99 -45.05
C SER A 195 67.89 -19.24 -46.52
N GLU A 196 67.16 -18.63 -47.46
CA GLU A 196 67.45 -18.71 -48.91
C GLU A 196 68.83 -18.10 -49.24
N ALA A 197 69.15 -16.91 -48.64
CA ALA A 197 70.45 -16.28 -48.86
C ALA A 197 71.60 -17.13 -48.31
N ASN A 198 71.45 -17.77 -47.18
CA ASN A 198 72.41 -18.70 -46.63
C ASN A 198 72.62 -19.93 -47.48
N TYR A 199 71.50 -20.52 -48.00
CA TYR A 199 71.57 -21.66 -48.91
C TYR A 199 72.32 -21.29 -50.19
N ILE A 200 72.03 -20.15 -50.82
CA ILE A 200 72.77 -19.67 -52.00
C ILE A 200 74.24 -19.45 -51.68
N LYS A 201 74.56 -18.85 -50.52
CA LYS A 201 75.90 -18.65 -50.08
C LYS A 201 76.67 -19.96 -49.89
N GLU A 202 76.07 -20.98 -49.31
CA GLU A 202 76.65 -22.30 -49.15
C GLU A 202 76.92 -23.01 -50.51
N GLU A 203 75.97 -22.88 -51.43
CA GLU A 203 76.15 -23.39 -52.80
C GLU A 203 77.29 -22.72 -53.57
N TYR A 204 77.44 -21.38 -53.42
CA TYR A 204 78.49 -20.65 -54.01
C TYR A 204 79.86 -21.05 -53.38
N ILE A 205 79.91 -21.19 -52.09
CA ILE A 205 81.15 -21.63 -51.37
C ILE A 205 81.53 -23.07 -51.85
N GLY A 206 80.54 -24.00 -51.93
CA GLY A 206 80.73 -25.34 -52.43
C GLY A 206 81.32 -25.35 -53.85
N ARG A 207 80.76 -24.56 -54.74
CA ARG A 207 81.22 -24.48 -56.18
C ARG A 207 82.63 -23.85 -56.25
N TYR A 208 82.95 -22.84 -55.40
CA TYR A 208 84.27 -22.24 -55.31
C TYR A 208 85.32 -23.26 -54.80
N MET A 209 84.99 -24.04 -53.78
CA MET A 209 85.85 -25.09 -53.27
C MET A 209 86.12 -26.19 -54.30
N ASP A 210 85.13 -26.61 -55.04
CA ASP A 210 85.27 -27.57 -56.12
C ASP A 210 86.18 -27.05 -57.26
N GLN A 211 85.99 -25.76 -57.63
CA GLN A 211 86.89 -25.13 -58.63
C GLN A 211 88.30 -25.05 -58.13
N CYS A 212 88.50 -24.64 -56.85
CA CYS A 212 89.83 -24.60 -56.25
C CYS A 212 90.50 -25.97 -56.23
N SER A 213 89.79 -27.02 -55.83
CA SER A 213 90.20 -28.39 -55.85
C SER A 213 90.64 -28.84 -57.26
N THR A 214 89.81 -28.55 -58.30
CA THR A 214 90.11 -28.85 -59.68
C THR A 214 91.34 -28.10 -60.19
N TYR A 215 91.61 -26.88 -59.75
CA TYR A 215 92.83 -26.12 -60.10
C TYR A 215 94.03 -26.72 -59.43
N LEU A 216 93.97 -27.10 -58.11
CA LEU A 216 95.03 -27.76 -57.41
C LEU A 216 95.42 -29.14 -58.06
N ASP A 217 94.44 -29.97 -58.40
CA ASP A 217 94.63 -31.24 -59.08
C ASP A 217 95.34 -31.07 -60.46
N LYS A 218 95.05 -29.96 -61.17
CA LYS A 218 95.74 -29.61 -62.38
C LYS A 218 97.14 -29.12 -62.20
N MET A 219 97.45 -28.49 -61.06
CA MET A 219 98.78 -28.01 -60.71
C MET A 219 99.72 -29.17 -60.27
N ASP A 220 99.18 -30.20 -59.64
CA ASP A 220 99.99 -31.41 -59.25
C ASP A 220 100.32 -32.36 -60.47
N LEU A 221 99.75 -32.10 -61.68
CA LEU A 221 99.96 -32.87 -62.89
C LEU A 221 101.04 -32.29 -63.83
N TYR A 222 101.69 -31.18 -63.41
CA TYR A 222 102.82 -30.60 -64.11
C TYR A 222 104.15 -30.63 -63.22
#